data_f63bd778405e92e851a6233cfabb032e
#
_entry.id   f63bd778405e92e851a6233cfabb032e
#
_cell.length_a   1.000
_cell.length_b   1.000
_cell.length_c   1.000
_cell.angle_alpha   90.00
_cell.angle_beta   90.00
_cell.angle_gamma   90.00
#
_symmetry.space_group_name_H-M   'P 1'
#
loop_
_entity.id
_entity.type
_entity.pdbx_description
1 polymer ?
#
loop_
_entity_poly.entity_id
_entity_poly.type
_entity_poly.pdbx_seq_one_letter_code
_entity_poly.pdbx_strand_id
1 'polypeptide(L)'
;MLKPKKRERALFILTFFLALLSVSAVSVDRLKAHVMWLADSAREGRHAGTPGAAAAAEYISQQLKELGCDVQIQDFGGRRRNVVGRIGKAERYVLLGAHYDGQGPGMPSASDNAAGVAVILELLRELKGQELPVSLVALAFDDEEQGLNGSRYYVDHPLYPLDHAQAAIIFDTMGRQFMDLSSWTLFVLGAEYSKELASVVQMRARPEMLVIGTDLIGPRSDFAGFALKRVPYLFFTHATHKDYHGAGDTADRVNYTRLAQDSQLIAQIIQDIARLQSPPKYMDAPIYPPAETDALQHELDVVEKERKDLPQAYRIMFSDFRARLKTDNTRELRRIATSALLALATPRLSGFMVSFFLGPYYERENRRDIAAAIYEEALKWETEASERRALEEKIQALRTPTAK
;
A
#
# COMPACT_ATOMS: atom_id res chain seq x y z
N MET A 1 24.02 -0.41 -62.07
CA MET A 1 23.86 -0.26 -60.61
C MET A 1 22.97 0.96 -60.33
N LEU A 2 21.68 0.74 -60.06
CA LEU A 2 20.72 1.80 -59.80
C LEU A 2 20.74 2.09 -58.28
N LYS A 3 21.02 3.37 -57.90
CA LYS A 3 20.95 3.84 -56.52
C LYS A 3 19.49 3.87 -56.05
N PRO A 4 19.13 3.32 -54.89
CA PRO A 4 17.76 3.38 -54.40
C PRO A 4 17.32 4.80 -54.12
N LYS A 5 16.08 5.16 -54.55
CA LYS A 5 15.50 6.48 -54.47
C LYS A 5 15.32 6.90 -52.98
N LYS A 6 15.65 8.15 -52.68
CA LYS A 6 15.55 8.75 -51.34
C LYS A 6 14.19 8.52 -50.59
N ARG A 7 13.12 8.27 -51.35
CA ARG A 7 11.77 7.96 -50.76
C ARG A 7 11.67 6.62 -50.04
N GLU A 8 12.39 5.59 -50.49
CA GLU A 8 12.35 4.27 -49.89
C GLU A 8 13.13 4.22 -48.54
N ARG A 9 14.21 5.01 -48.44
CA ARG A 9 14.95 5.17 -47.19
C ARG A 9 14.15 5.89 -46.09
N ALA A 10 13.36 6.90 -46.47
CA ALA A 10 12.50 7.63 -45.51
C ALA A 10 11.35 6.75 -44.97
N LEU A 11 10.80 5.89 -45.84
CA LEU A 11 9.73 4.97 -45.44
C LEU A 11 10.25 3.84 -44.53
N PHE A 12 11.47 3.34 -44.79
CA PHE A 12 12.10 2.29 -43.95
C PHE A 12 12.50 2.82 -42.57
N ILE A 13 12.96 4.08 -42.48
CA ILE A 13 13.27 4.73 -41.19
C ILE A 13 11.99 5.03 -40.41
N LEU A 14 10.90 5.43 -41.06
CA LEU A 14 9.62 5.72 -40.42
C LEU A 14 8.94 4.44 -39.91
N THR A 15 9.00 3.34 -40.66
CA THR A 15 8.49 2.01 -40.18
C THR A 15 9.34 1.44 -39.06
N PHE A 16 10.64 1.63 -39.05
CA PHE A 16 11.52 1.20 -37.95
C PHE A 16 11.31 2.04 -36.67
N PHE A 17 11.02 3.34 -36.81
CA PHE A 17 10.66 4.19 -35.65
C PHE A 17 9.26 3.92 -35.10
N LEU A 18 8.29 3.53 -35.93
CA LEU A 18 6.95 3.12 -35.50
C LEU A 18 6.93 1.73 -34.85
N ALA A 19 7.87 0.85 -35.22
CA ALA A 19 8.00 -0.46 -34.57
C ALA A 19 8.65 -0.40 -33.16
N LEU A 20 9.31 0.72 -32.83
CA LEU A 20 9.93 0.96 -31.51
C LEU A 20 8.97 1.59 -30.49
N LEU A 21 7.74 1.87 -30.85
CA LEU A 21 6.74 2.53 -29.98
C LEU A 21 5.60 1.63 -29.49
N SER A 22 5.74 0.32 -29.57
CA SER A 22 4.87 -0.56 -28.78
C SER A 22 5.48 -0.84 -27.39
N VAL A 23 5.78 0.23 -26.64
CA VAL A 23 5.86 0.10 -25.19
C VAL A 23 4.45 -0.31 -24.73
N SER A 24 4.28 -1.54 -24.30
CA SER A 24 3.03 -2.03 -23.73
C SER A 24 2.76 -1.20 -22.48
N ALA A 25 2.01 -0.13 -22.61
CA ALA A 25 1.63 0.67 -21.45
C ALA A 25 0.69 -0.13 -20.57
N VAL A 26 0.79 0.04 -19.25
CA VAL A 26 -0.17 -0.51 -18.30
C VAL A 26 -1.59 -0.14 -18.74
N SER A 27 -2.47 -1.12 -18.90
CA SER A 27 -3.79 -0.91 -19.48
C SER A 27 -4.85 -0.64 -18.42
N VAL A 28 -5.51 0.49 -18.54
CA VAL A 28 -6.69 0.86 -17.73
C VAL A 28 -7.78 -0.22 -17.82
N ASP A 29 -8.07 -0.71 -19.03
CA ASP A 29 -9.12 -1.70 -19.25
C ASP A 29 -8.79 -3.05 -18.62
N ARG A 30 -7.54 -3.50 -18.67
CA ARG A 30 -7.13 -4.75 -18.05
C ARG A 30 -7.10 -4.64 -16.53
N LEU A 31 -6.58 -3.54 -15.95
CA LEU A 31 -6.69 -3.28 -14.52
C LEU A 31 -8.14 -3.36 -14.06
N LYS A 32 -9.04 -2.68 -14.79
CA LYS A 32 -10.47 -2.71 -14.50
C LYS A 32 -11.05 -4.12 -14.59
N ALA A 33 -10.71 -4.88 -15.63
CA ALA A 33 -11.21 -6.24 -15.82
C ALA A 33 -10.78 -7.16 -14.65
N HIS A 34 -9.53 -7.08 -14.20
CA HIS A 34 -9.02 -7.86 -13.08
C HIS A 34 -9.73 -7.50 -11.77
N VAL A 35 -9.84 -6.20 -11.46
CA VAL A 35 -10.52 -5.74 -10.24
C VAL A 35 -12.00 -6.11 -10.26
N MET A 36 -12.71 -5.89 -11.36
CA MET A 36 -14.11 -6.26 -11.50
C MET A 36 -14.34 -7.75 -11.31
N TRP A 37 -13.46 -8.59 -11.84
CA TRP A 37 -13.57 -10.04 -11.67
C TRP A 37 -13.33 -10.45 -10.22
N LEU A 38 -12.27 -9.95 -9.58
CA LEU A 38 -11.91 -10.29 -8.20
C LEU A 38 -12.95 -9.76 -7.19
N ALA A 39 -13.42 -8.55 -7.36
CA ALA A 39 -14.37 -7.89 -6.46
C ALA A 39 -15.84 -8.21 -6.77
N ASP A 40 -16.14 -9.09 -7.75
CA ASP A 40 -17.48 -9.50 -8.07
C ASP A 40 -18.16 -10.24 -6.91
N SER A 41 -19.46 -10.02 -6.72
CA SER A 41 -20.25 -10.62 -5.63
C SER A 41 -20.22 -12.15 -5.61
N ALA A 42 -19.99 -12.80 -6.77
CA ALA A 42 -19.83 -14.25 -6.86
C ALA A 42 -18.56 -14.76 -6.16
N ARG A 43 -17.63 -13.89 -5.74
CA ARG A 43 -16.46 -14.23 -4.92
C ARG A 43 -16.74 -14.09 -3.44
N GLU A 44 -17.94 -13.65 -3.04
CA GLU A 44 -18.38 -13.54 -1.65
C GLU A 44 -17.36 -12.83 -0.73
N GLY A 45 -16.68 -11.78 -1.28
CA GLY A 45 -15.66 -11.01 -0.57
C GLY A 45 -14.36 -11.75 -0.30
N ARG A 46 -14.12 -12.88 -0.93
CA ARG A 46 -12.84 -13.65 -0.94
C ARG A 46 -12.25 -13.95 0.44
N HIS A 47 -13.10 -14.11 1.47
CA HIS A 47 -12.58 -14.45 2.80
C HIS A 47 -11.72 -15.72 2.76
N ALA A 48 -10.59 -15.71 3.45
CA ALA A 48 -9.63 -16.80 3.47
C ALA A 48 -10.28 -18.17 3.77
N GLY A 49 -9.85 -19.20 3.04
CA GLY A 49 -10.37 -20.57 3.20
C GLY A 49 -11.77 -20.82 2.60
N THR A 50 -12.41 -19.83 1.97
CA THR A 50 -13.72 -19.95 1.33
C THR A 50 -13.63 -20.36 -0.14
N PRO A 51 -14.75 -20.82 -0.75
CA PRO A 51 -14.81 -21.04 -2.20
C PRO A 51 -14.48 -19.77 -3.01
N GLY A 52 -14.86 -18.58 -2.53
CA GLY A 52 -14.55 -17.31 -3.17
C GLY A 52 -13.05 -17.02 -3.25
N ALA A 53 -12.33 -17.24 -2.14
CA ALA A 53 -10.86 -17.14 -2.11
C ALA A 53 -10.21 -18.21 -3.01
N ALA A 54 -10.73 -19.44 -2.99
CA ALA A 54 -10.23 -20.50 -3.88
C ALA A 54 -10.39 -20.16 -5.37
N ALA A 55 -11.53 -19.59 -5.76
CA ALA A 55 -11.78 -19.11 -7.13
C ALA A 55 -10.83 -17.96 -7.50
N ALA A 56 -10.55 -17.04 -6.57
CA ALA A 56 -9.59 -15.96 -6.78
C ALA A 56 -8.16 -16.50 -6.99
N ALA A 57 -7.72 -17.45 -6.18
CA ALA A 57 -6.42 -18.12 -6.33
C ALA A 57 -6.28 -18.82 -7.70
N GLU A 58 -7.33 -19.50 -8.16
CA GLU A 58 -7.34 -20.17 -9.48
C GLU A 58 -7.28 -19.13 -10.61
N TYR A 59 -8.06 -18.07 -10.52
CA TYR A 59 -8.01 -16.97 -11.48
C TYR A 59 -6.61 -16.38 -11.60
N ILE A 60 -6.00 -16.02 -10.46
CA ILE A 60 -4.65 -15.44 -10.42
C ILE A 60 -3.63 -16.44 -11.02
N SER A 61 -3.71 -17.71 -10.63
CA SER A 61 -2.86 -18.77 -11.17
C SER A 61 -2.98 -18.85 -12.70
N GLN A 62 -4.19 -18.80 -13.24
CA GLN A 62 -4.43 -18.81 -14.67
C GLN A 62 -3.84 -17.58 -15.37
N GLN A 63 -4.05 -16.37 -14.81
CA GLN A 63 -3.50 -15.13 -15.36
C GLN A 63 -1.96 -15.15 -15.37
N LEU A 64 -1.33 -15.66 -14.32
CA LEU A 64 0.14 -15.80 -14.26
C LEU A 64 0.66 -16.80 -15.29
N LYS A 65 -0.02 -17.94 -15.50
CA LYS A 65 0.33 -18.92 -16.56
C LYS A 65 0.22 -18.30 -17.96
N GLU A 66 -0.83 -17.53 -18.23
CA GLU A 66 -1.01 -16.82 -19.51
C GLU A 66 0.09 -15.76 -19.75
N LEU A 67 0.65 -15.20 -18.69
CA LEU A 67 1.82 -14.32 -18.76
C LEU A 67 3.12 -15.09 -19.04
N GLY A 68 3.12 -16.41 -18.91
CA GLY A 68 4.30 -17.27 -19.11
C GLY A 68 5.09 -17.50 -17.82
N CYS A 69 4.48 -17.28 -16.66
CA CYS A 69 5.10 -17.59 -15.38
C CYS A 69 5.11 -19.11 -15.12
N ASP A 70 6.17 -19.58 -14.47
CA ASP A 70 6.15 -20.84 -13.73
C ASP A 70 5.37 -20.61 -12.43
N VAL A 71 4.24 -21.32 -12.26
CA VAL A 71 3.29 -21.08 -11.19
C VAL A 71 3.29 -22.23 -10.20
N GLN A 72 3.48 -21.91 -8.94
CA GLN A 72 3.43 -22.83 -7.81
C GLN A 72 2.34 -22.38 -6.82
N ILE A 73 1.64 -23.33 -6.23
CA ILE A 73 0.68 -23.10 -5.15
C ILE A 73 1.36 -23.51 -3.84
N GLN A 74 1.41 -22.57 -2.90
CA GLN A 74 1.95 -22.82 -1.57
C GLN A 74 0.79 -22.96 -0.58
N ASP A 75 0.40 -24.20 -0.30
CA ASP A 75 -0.68 -24.51 0.64
C ASP A 75 -0.17 -24.43 2.09
N PHE A 76 -0.90 -23.73 2.97
CA PHE A 76 -0.52 -23.63 4.37
C PHE A 76 -1.65 -24.01 5.34
N GLY A 77 -2.56 -24.86 4.86
CA GLY A 77 -3.62 -25.45 5.64
C GLY A 77 -4.92 -24.64 5.67
N GLY A 78 -6.02 -25.27 6.12
CA GLY A 78 -7.32 -24.59 6.22
C GLY A 78 -7.90 -24.12 4.87
N ARG A 79 -7.51 -24.73 3.75
CA ARG A 79 -7.81 -24.30 2.36
C ARG A 79 -7.19 -22.96 1.96
N ARG A 80 -6.21 -22.48 2.75
CA ARG A 80 -5.50 -21.22 2.49
C ARG A 80 -4.24 -21.51 1.69
N ARG A 81 -3.95 -20.64 0.71
CA ARG A 81 -2.84 -20.87 -0.21
C ARG A 81 -2.30 -19.57 -0.80
N ASN A 82 -1.00 -19.44 -0.83
CA ASN A 82 -0.37 -18.40 -1.64
C ASN A 82 -0.25 -18.89 -3.09
N VAL A 83 -0.39 -17.95 -4.04
CA VAL A 83 -0.11 -18.20 -5.46
C VAL A 83 1.20 -17.53 -5.81
N VAL A 84 2.16 -18.30 -6.29
CA VAL A 84 3.52 -17.83 -6.59
C VAL A 84 3.81 -18.05 -8.06
N GLY A 85 4.12 -16.97 -8.79
CA GLY A 85 4.47 -17.03 -10.21
C GLY A 85 5.86 -16.46 -10.46
N ARG A 86 6.74 -17.19 -11.16
CA ARG A 86 8.07 -16.69 -11.53
C ARG A 86 8.22 -16.57 -13.03
N ILE A 87 8.78 -15.45 -13.48
CA ILE A 87 9.19 -15.25 -14.86
C ILE A 87 10.65 -14.78 -14.92
N GLY A 88 11.41 -15.30 -15.91
CA GLY A 88 12.85 -15.10 -16.02
C GLY A 88 13.65 -16.30 -15.49
N LYS A 89 14.96 -16.31 -15.80
CA LYS A 89 15.88 -17.40 -15.44
C LYS A 89 17.01 -16.96 -14.53
N ALA A 90 17.11 -15.66 -14.24
CA ALA A 90 18.14 -15.11 -13.36
C ALA A 90 17.92 -15.64 -11.94
N GLU A 91 18.99 -15.92 -11.23
CA GLU A 91 18.95 -16.41 -9.85
C GLU A 91 18.37 -15.33 -8.92
N ARG A 92 18.87 -14.10 -9.06
CA ARG A 92 18.34 -12.95 -8.34
C ARG A 92 16.99 -12.50 -8.89
N TYR A 93 16.14 -11.95 -8.03
CA TYR A 93 14.79 -11.56 -8.40
C TYR A 93 14.29 -10.32 -7.64
N VAL A 94 13.31 -9.65 -8.24
CA VAL A 94 12.44 -8.68 -7.56
C VAL A 94 11.09 -9.35 -7.33
N LEU A 95 10.59 -9.22 -6.10
CA LEU A 95 9.33 -9.79 -5.68
C LEU A 95 8.23 -8.71 -5.73
N LEU A 96 7.06 -9.07 -6.26
CA LEU A 96 5.87 -8.24 -6.35
C LEU A 96 4.76 -8.91 -5.55
N GLY A 97 4.31 -8.33 -4.44
CA GLY A 97 3.40 -8.95 -3.49
C GLY A 97 2.13 -8.13 -3.25
N ALA A 98 0.98 -8.81 -3.16
CA ALA A 98 -0.29 -8.28 -2.68
C ALA A 98 -1.14 -9.43 -2.14
N HIS A 99 -1.99 -9.19 -1.14
CA HIS A 99 -2.96 -10.18 -0.74
C HIS A 99 -4.16 -10.21 -1.69
N TYR A 100 -4.83 -11.35 -1.78
CA TYR A 100 -6.00 -11.52 -2.63
C TYR A 100 -7.26 -11.88 -1.85
N ASP A 101 -7.13 -12.25 -0.58
CA ASP A 101 -8.27 -12.40 0.32
C ASP A 101 -8.91 -11.04 0.64
N GLY A 102 -10.05 -11.06 1.28
CA GLY A 102 -10.77 -9.87 1.72
C GLY A 102 -11.67 -10.20 2.90
N GLN A 103 -12.42 -9.20 3.35
CA GLN A 103 -13.20 -9.22 4.58
C GLN A 103 -14.36 -10.23 4.61
N GLY A 104 -14.83 -10.71 3.45
CA GLY A 104 -15.90 -11.70 3.37
C GLY A 104 -17.22 -11.19 2.81
N PRO A 105 -18.32 -11.92 3.02
CA PRO A 105 -19.57 -11.66 2.34
C PRO A 105 -20.09 -10.24 2.50
N GLY A 106 -20.49 -9.63 1.38
CA GLY A 106 -21.01 -8.27 1.33
C GLY A 106 -19.93 -7.17 1.30
N MET A 107 -18.63 -7.54 1.37
CA MET A 107 -17.51 -6.61 1.29
C MET A 107 -16.65 -6.95 0.06
N PRO A 108 -16.79 -6.21 -1.06
CA PRO A 108 -16.14 -6.54 -2.33
C PRO A 108 -14.60 -6.45 -2.29
N SER A 109 -14.06 -5.63 -1.40
CA SER A 109 -12.60 -5.46 -1.21
C SER A 109 -11.89 -5.16 -2.53
N ALA A 110 -12.36 -4.13 -3.24
CA ALA A 110 -11.87 -3.78 -4.58
C ALA A 110 -10.52 -3.07 -4.54
N SER A 111 -10.39 -2.04 -3.69
CA SER A 111 -9.11 -1.37 -3.45
C SER A 111 -8.25 -2.15 -2.48
N ASP A 112 -8.87 -2.89 -1.58
CA ASP A 112 -8.27 -3.67 -0.52
C ASP A 112 -8.65 -5.17 -0.65
N ASN A 113 -7.96 -6.01 -1.48
CA ASN A 113 -6.79 -5.63 -2.26
C ASN A 113 -6.82 -6.25 -3.67
N ALA A 114 -8.02 -6.31 -4.31
CA ALA A 114 -8.12 -6.75 -5.70
C ALA A 114 -7.30 -5.86 -6.65
N ALA A 115 -7.19 -4.56 -6.33
CA ALA A 115 -6.42 -3.61 -7.13
C ALA A 115 -4.90 -3.86 -7.04
N GLY A 116 -4.37 -4.21 -5.87
CA GLY A 116 -2.96 -4.60 -5.71
C GLY A 116 -2.61 -5.82 -6.55
N VAL A 117 -3.48 -6.84 -6.57
CA VAL A 117 -3.32 -8.01 -7.45
C VAL A 117 -3.34 -7.63 -8.93
N ALA A 118 -4.29 -6.77 -9.34
CA ALA A 118 -4.36 -6.27 -10.72
C ALA A 118 -3.09 -5.52 -11.13
N VAL A 119 -2.52 -4.72 -10.23
CA VAL A 119 -1.24 -4.02 -10.44
C VAL A 119 -0.12 -5.02 -10.69
N ILE A 120 0.02 -6.08 -9.88
CA ILE A 120 1.05 -7.12 -10.09
C ILE A 120 0.92 -7.76 -11.47
N LEU A 121 -0.28 -8.14 -11.88
CA LEU A 121 -0.51 -8.78 -13.19
C LEU A 121 -0.13 -7.85 -14.35
N GLU A 122 -0.47 -6.57 -14.26
CA GLU A 122 -0.12 -5.59 -15.30
C GLU A 122 1.37 -5.22 -15.28
N LEU A 123 2.01 -5.13 -14.10
CA LEU A 123 3.46 -4.92 -13.99
C LEU A 123 4.25 -6.08 -14.61
N LEU A 124 3.84 -7.32 -14.37
CA LEU A 124 4.46 -8.48 -15.02
C LEU A 124 4.28 -8.42 -16.55
N ARG A 125 3.10 -8.03 -17.02
CA ARG A 125 2.83 -7.89 -18.47
C ARG A 125 3.71 -6.83 -19.11
N GLU A 126 3.86 -5.68 -18.46
CA GLU A 126 4.71 -4.57 -18.90
C GLU A 126 6.19 -4.97 -18.93
N LEU A 127 6.64 -5.69 -17.91
CA LEU A 127 8.06 -5.97 -17.70
C LEU A 127 8.55 -7.26 -18.36
N LYS A 128 7.67 -8.23 -18.66
CA LYS A 128 8.07 -9.55 -19.21
C LYS A 128 8.77 -9.48 -20.57
N GLY A 129 8.49 -8.46 -21.36
CA GLY A 129 9.12 -8.24 -22.67
C GLY A 129 10.45 -7.49 -22.62
N GLN A 130 10.87 -7.10 -21.43
CA GLN A 130 12.08 -6.33 -21.23
C GLN A 130 13.26 -7.22 -20.83
N GLU A 131 14.46 -6.90 -21.32
CA GLU A 131 15.67 -7.58 -20.87
C GLU A 131 16.06 -7.05 -19.48
N LEU A 132 15.61 -7.76 -18.44
CA LEU A 132 15.98 -7.49 -17.06
C LEU A 132 17.06 -8.49 -16.61
N PRO A 133 18.07 -8.01 -15.85
CA PRO A 133 19.13 -8.88 -15.32
C PRO A 133 18.69 -9.73 -14.11
N VAL A 134 17.40 -9.68 -13.77
CA VAL A 134 16.76 -10.38 -12.65
C VAL A 134 15.48 -11.06 -13.12
N SER A 135 15.06 -12.10 -12.40
CA SER A 135 13.72 -12.65 -12.51
C SER A 135 12.70 -11.76 -11.80
N LEU A 136 11.42 -11.88 -12.16
CA LEU A 136 10.31 -11.31 -11.40
C LEU A 136 9.55 -12.45 -10.73
N VAL A 137 9.18 -12.28 -9.47
CA VAL A 137 8.38 -13.23 -8.69
C VAL A 137 7.12 -12.53 -8.22
N ALA A 138 5.96 -12.95 -8.72
CA ALA A 138 4.67 -12.52 -8.21
C ALA A 138 4.26 -13.36 -7.01
N LEU A 139 3.77 -12.72 -5.98
CA LEU A 139 3.19 -13.34 -4.79
C LEU A 139 1.79 -12.77 -4.56
N ALA A 140 0.77 -13.62 -4.69
CA ALA A 140 -0.56 -13.31 -4.22
C ALA A 140 -0.77 -14.05 -2.90
N PHE A 141 -0.84 -13.30 -1.80
CA PHE A 141 -0.96 -13.85 -0.46
C PHE A 141 -2.43 -14.10 -0.10
N ASP A 142 -2.70 -15.17 0.63
CA ASP A 142 -3.99 -15.46 1.25
C ASP A 142 -3.94 -15.12 2.75
N ASP A 143 -5.10 -14.84 3.35
CA ASP A 143 -5.24 -14.73 4.80
C ASP A 143 -4.42 -13.58 5.43
N GLU A 144 -4.32 -12.47 4.71
CA GLU A 144 -3.74 -11.22 5.21
C GLU A 144 -4.63 -10.61 6.28
N GLU A 145 -5.93 -10.53 5.99
CA GLU A 145 -6.98 -9.88 6.79
C GLU A 145 -7.18 -10.53 8.18
N GLN A 146 -6.70 -11.75 8.36
CA GLN A 146 -6.73 -12.49 9.63
C GLN A 146 -5.37 -12.46 10.36
N GLY A 147 -4.46 -11.59 9.94
CA GLY A 147 -3.18 -11.36 10.63
C GLY A 147 -1.93 -11.69 9.84
N LEU A 148 -1.89 -11.38 8.54
CA LEU A 148 -0.72 -11.50 7.66
C LEU A 148 -0.25 -12.96 7.51
N ASN A 149 -1.15 -13.95 7.59
CA ASN A 149 -0.77 -15.35 7.70
C ASN A 149 -0.05 -15.87 6.44
N GLY A 150 -0.51 -15.46 5.24
CA GLY A 150 0.08 -15.90 3.99
C GLY A 150 1.50 -15.38 3.77
N SER A 151 1.73 -14.09 3.99
CA SER A 151 3.07 -13.51 3.84
C SER A 151 4.03 -13.99 4.91
N ARG A 152 3.58 -14.15 6.16
CA ARG A 152 4.37 -14.76 7.24
C ARG A 152 4.78 -16.19 6.89
N TYR A 153 3.83 -16.99 6.41
CA TYR A 153 4.13 -18.35 6.00
C TYR A 153 5.16 -18.38 4.87
N TYR A 154 5.00 -17.49 3.86
CA TYR A 154 5.94 -17.42 2.75
C TYR A 154 7.36 -17.07 3.21
N VAL A 155 7.55 -16.07 4.07
CA VAL A 155 8.91 -15.69 4.50
C VAL A 155 9.56 -16.71 5.44
N ASP A 156 8.77 -17.56 6.09
CA ASP A 156 9.27 -18.69 6.90
C ASP A 156 9.53 -19.95 6.04
N HIS A 157 8.84 -20.10 4.91
CA HIS A 157 8.95 -21.25 3.99
C HIS A 157 9.09 -20.76 2.54
N PRO A 158 10.11 -19.96 2.21
CA PRO A 158 10.19 -19.32 0.91
C PRO A 158 10.46 -20.35 -0.20
N LEU A 159 9.70 -20.25 -1.31
CA LEU A 159 9.93 -21.12 -2.49
C LEU A 159 11.21 -20.72 -3.26
N TYR A 160 11.68 -19.49 -3.07
CA TYR A 160 12.93 -18.98 -3.60
C TYR A 160 13.73 -18.35 -2.46
N PRO A 161 15.07 -18.58 -2.37
CA PRO A 161 15.90 -18.04 -1.27
C PRO A 161 15.77 -16.53 -1.13
N LEU A 162 15.42 -16.04 0.07
CA LEU A 162 15.16 -14.60 0.30
C LEU A 162 16.41 -13.73 0.15
N ASP A 163 17.61 -14.27 0.33
CA ASP A 163 18.90 -13.59 0.09
C ASP A 163 19.17 -13.32 -1.39
N HIS A 164 18.44 -13.98 -2.31
CA HIS A 164 18.45 -13.68 -3.74
C HIS A 164 17.44 -12.58 -4.12
N ALA A 165 16.54 -12.19 -3.22
CA ALA A 165 15.61 -11.10 -3.46
C ALA A 165 16.35 -9.75 -3.41
N GLN A 166 16.32 -9.01 -4.52
CA GLN A 166 16.85 -7.65 -4.52
C GLN A 166 15.95 -6.70 -3.72
N ALA A 167 14.64 -6.85 -3.87
CA ALA A 167 13.64 -6.13 -3.09
C ALA A 167 12.30 -6.86 -3.12
N ALA A 168 11.49 -6.66 -2.09
CA ALA A 168 10.07 -6.96 -2.07
C ALA A 168 9.27 -5.67 -2.31
N ILE A 169 8.47 -5.65 -3.36
CA ILE A 169 7.58 -4.54 -3.72
C ILE A 169 6.17 -4.96 -3.38
N ILE A 170 5.61 -4.37 -2.34
CA ILE A 170 4.32 -4.76 -1.77
C ILE A 170 3.26 -3.71 -2.08
N PHE A 171 2.06 -4.17 -2.45
CA PHE A 171 0.92 -3.33 -2.79
C PHE A 171 -0.25 -3.65 -1.87
N ASP A 172 -0.84 -2.60 -1.31
CA ASP A 172 -2.03 -2.73 -0.49
C ASP A 172 -2.84 -1.44 -0.50
N THR A 173 -4.16 -1.57 -0.51
CA THR A 173 -5.11 -0.45 -0.58
C THR A 173 -4.82 0.49 -1.75
N MET A 174 -4.93 -0.05 -2.98
CA MET A 174 -4.58 0.66 -4.21
C MET A 174 -5.81 1.17 -4.98
N GLY A 175 -5.65 2.29 -5.69
CA GLY A 175 -6.65 2.78 -6.66
C GLY A 175 -7.78 3.62 -6.08
N ARG A 176 -7.78 3.90 -4.76
CA ARG A 176 -8.68 4.86 -4.12
C ARG A 176 -7.86 5.97 -3.48
N GLN A 177 -8.38 7.19 -3.54
CA GLN A 177 -7.72 8.32 -2.92
C GLN A 177 -7.84 8.28 -1.40
N PHE A 178 -6.76 8.62 -0.70
CA PHE A 178 -6.74 8.80 0.76
C PHE A 178 -7.89 9.68 1.23
N MET A 179 -8.71 9.20 2.15
CA MET A 179 -9.90 9.88 2.68
C MET A 179 -10.92 10.37 1.63
N ASP A 180 -10.88 9.87 0.38
CA ASP A 180 -11.64 10.39 -0.75
C ASP A 180 -11.38 11.89 -1.06
N LEU A 181 -10.17 12.40 -0.75
CA LEU A 181 -9.75 13.77 -1.06
C LEU A 181 -9.61 14.00 -2.56
N SER A 182 -9.60 15.25 -2.99
CA SER A 182 -9.45 15.60 -4.41
C SER A 182 -8.00 15.50 -4.89
N SER A 183 -7.03 15.72 -4.00
CA SER A 183 -5.61 15.54 -4.27
C SER A 183 -5.24 14.07 -4.29
N TRP A 184 -4.56 13.64 -5.36
CA TRP A 184 -4.12 12.25 -5.47
C TRP A 184 -2.75 12.09 -4.79
N THR A 185 -2.64 11.08 -3.92
CA THR A 185 -1.41 10.79 -3.19
C THR A 185 -1.05 9.31 -3.31
N LEU A 186 0.20 9.02 -3.69
CA LEU A 186 0.81 7.69 -3.62
C LEU A 186 1.82 7.68 -2.48
N PHE A 187 1.54 6.92 -1.44
CA PHE A 187 2.48 6.74 -0.33
C PHE A 187 3.49 5.65 -0.66
N VAL A 188 4.76 5.91 -0.34
CA VAL A 188 5.88 4.98 -0.50
C VAL A 188 6.60 4.87 0.83
N LEU A 189 6.67 3.65 1.35
CA LEU A 189 7.28 3.33 2.64
C LEU A 189 8.35 2.25 2.44
N GLY A 190 9.26 2.09 3.41
CA GLY A 190 10.30 1.05 3.39
C GLY A 190 11.64 1.52 2.81
N ALA A 191 11.65 2.61 2.06
CA ALA A 191 12.87 3.17 1.49
C ALA A 191 13.91 3.56 2.55
N GLU A 192 13.48 3.89 3.75
CA GLU A 192 14.33 4.27 4.89
C GLU A 192 15.27 3.16 5.35
N TYR A 193 14.99 1.90 4.98
CA TYR A 193 15.82 0.74 5.33
C TYR A 193 16.81 0.32 4.25
N SER A 194 16.94 1.06 3.14
CA SER A 194 17.95 0.80 2.10
C SER A 194 18.33 2.07 1.36
N LYS A 195 19.62 2.41 1.37
CA LYS A 195 20.13 3.59 0.64
C LYS A 195 19.90 3.49 -0.86
N GLU A 196 20.04 2.29 -1.39
CA GLU A 196 19.85 2.02 -2.82
C GLU A 196 18.38 2.23 -3.21
N LEU A 197 17.43 1.69 -2.43
CA LEU A 197 16.01 1.90 -2.67
C LEU A 197 15.61 3.37 -2.47
N ALA A 198 16.10 4.02 -1.43
CA ALA A 198 15.87 5.46 -1.21
C ALA A 198 16.35 6.30 -2.40
N SER A 199 17.53 5.97 -2.95
CA SER A 199 18.07 6.66 -4.14
C SER A 199 17.21 6.45 -5.38
N VAL A 200 16.72 5.23 -5.63
CA VAL A 200 15.83 4.94 -6.75
C VAL A 200 14.50 5.68 -6.60
N VAL A 201 13.90 5.64 -5.42
CA VAL A 201 12.65 6.35 -5.13
C VAL A 201 12.82 7.86 -5.31
N GLN A 202 13.90 8.44 -4.79
CA GLN A 202 14.21 9.87 -4.96
C GLN A 202 14.41 10.26 -6.42
N MET A 203 15.05 9.42 -7.22
CA MET A 203 15.25 9.67 -8.66
C MET A 203 13.93 9.70 -9.45
N ARG A 204 12.92 8.96 -8.98
CA ARG A 204 11.58 8.86 -9.58
C ARG A 204 10.54 9.74 -8.89
N ALA A 205 10.95 10.58 -7.93
CA ALA A 205 10.03 11.41 -7.15
C ALA A 205 9.08 12.24 -8.02
N ARG A 206 7.82 12.30 -7.62
CA ARG A 206 6.75 13.09 -8.21
C ARG A 206 6.08 13.91 -7.11
N PRO A 207 5.44 15.04 -7.42
CA PRO A 207 4.74 15.85 -6.42
C PRO A 207 3.68 15.09 -5.63
N GLU A 208 2.99 14.15 -6.30
CA GLU A 208 1.96 13.29 -5.72
C GLU A 208 2.50 12.08 -4.96
N MET A 209 3.81 11.84 -4.96
CA MET A 209 4.44 10.72 -4.27
C MET A 209 5.00 11.18 -2.92
N LEU A 210 4.43 10.69 -1.85
CA LEU A 210 4.87 10.98 -0.49
C LEU A 210 5.65 9.80 0.09
N VAL A 211 6.93 10.04 0.38
CA VAL A 211 7.83 9.03 0.98
C VAL A 211 7.86 9.25 2.48
N ILE A 212 7.39 8.24 3.22
CA ILE A 212 7.32 8.28 4.69
C ILE A 212 7.89 6.99 5.29
N GLY A 213 8.31 7.07 6.56
CA GLY A 213 8.84 5.90 7.26
C GLY A 213 7.75 4.92 7.68
N THR A 214 8.03 3.64 7.56
CA THR A 214 7.11 2.54 7.87
C THR A 214 6.67 2.51 9.33
N ASP A 215 7.53 2.96 10.25
CA ASP A 215 7.21 2.99 11.69
C ASP A 215 6.10 4.00 12.05
N LEU A 216 5.76 4.92 11.13
CA LEU A 216 4.61 5.81 11.32
C LEU A 216 3.28 5.07 11.28
N ILE A 217 3.20 3.96 10.54
CA ILE A 217 2.00 3.14 10.41
C ILE A 217 2.11 1.79 11.14
N GLY A 218 3.33 1.34 11.44
CA GLY A 218 3.59 0.02 12.02
C GLY A 218 3.43 -1.15 11.02
N PRO A 219 3.54 -2.41 11.49
CA PRO A 219 3.55 -3.61 10.64
C PRO A 219 2.12 -4.03 10.23
N ARG A 220 1.45 -3.24 9.39
CA ARG A 220 0.03 -3.37 9.06
C ARG A 220 -0.28 -4.08 7.75
N SER A 221 0.72 -4.53 6.98
CA SER A 221 0.52 -5.23 5.72
C SER A 221 1.65 -6.23 5.47
N ASP A 222 1.59 -6.96 4.38
CA ASP A 222 2.49 -8.07 4.00
C ASP A 222 3.98 -7.72 3.94
N PHE A 223 4.35 -6.44 3.85
CA PHE A 223 5.75 -6.01 3.94
C PHE A 223 6.40 -6.37 5.29
N ALA A 224 5.59 -6.54 6.35
CA ALA A 224 6.10 -6.78 7.70
C ALA A 224 6.91 -8.08 7.81
N GLY A 225 6.50 -9.14 7.11
CA GLY A 225 7.25 -10.39 7.04
C GLY A 225 8.64 -10.22 6.42
N PHE A 226 8.74 -9.46 5.34
CA PHE A 226 10.00 -9.17 4.66
C PHE A 226 10.92 -8.28 5.50
N ALA A 227 10.37 -7.28 6.18
CA ALA A 227 11.10 -6.44 7.12
C ALA A 227 11.74 -7.27 8.25
N LEU A 228 11.00 -8.21 8.85
CA LEU A 228 11.50 -9.13 9.87
C LEU A 228 12.64 -10.03 9.36
N LYS A 229 12.61 -10.44 8.10
CA LYS A 229 13.67 -11.22 7.44
C LYS A 229 14.78 -10.35 6.85
N ARG A 230 14.73 -9.01 7.07
CA ARG A 230 15.74 -8.05 6.59
C ARG A 230 15.89 -8.05 5.06
N VAL A 231 14.82 -8.36 4.35
CA VAL A 231 14.74 -8.18 2.89
C VAL A 231 14.42 -6.72 2.62
N PRO A 232 15.21 -5.99 1.81
CA PRO A 232 14.88 -4.63 1.39
C PRO A 232 13.49 -4.61 0.73
N TYR A 233 12.66 -3.61 1.07
CA TYR A 233 11.30 -3.55 0.56
C TYR A 233 10.85 -2.13 0.26
N LEU A 234 9.85 -2.02 -0.62
CA LEU A 234 9.02 -0.84 -0.78
C LEU A 234 7.57 -1.26 -0.64
N PHE A 235 6.82 -0.46 0.08
CA PHE A 235 5.38 -0.60 0.23
C PHE A 235 4.68 0.57 -0.42
N PHE A 236 3.82 0.28 -1.40
CA PHE A 236 3.03 1.26 -2.13
C PHE A 236 1.57 1.16 -1.73
N THR A 237 0.98 2.31 -1.36
CA THR A 237 -0.42 2.38 -0.95
C THR A 237 -1.01 3.76 -1.25
N HIS A 238 -2.33 3.81 -1.50
CA HIS A 238 -3.10 5.06 -1.47
C HIS A 238 -3.75 5.30 -0.11
N ALA A 239 -3.37 4.50 0.89
CA ALA A 239 -3.91 4.48 2.25
C ALA A 239 -5.43 4.25 2.30
N THR A 240 -6.05 4.56 3.42
CA THR A 240 -7.43 4.18 3.68
C THR A 240 -8.43 5.29 3.31
N HIS A 241 -9.67 4.90 3.07
CA HIS A 241 -10.79 5.76 2.72
C HIS A 241 -12.03 5.34 3.54
N LYS A 242 -13.14 6.09 3.46
CA LYS A 242 -14.34 5.84 4.28
C LYS A 242 -15.00 4.47 4.10
N ASP A 243 -14.79 3.84 2.93
CA ASP A 243 -15.36 2.53 2.60
C ASP A 243 -14.42 1.35 2.90
N TYR A 244 -13.20 1.64 3.42
CA TYR A 244 -12.21 0.64 3.79
C TYR A 244 -12.81 -0.39 4.77
N HIS A 245 -12.60 -1.68 4.49
CA HIS A 245 -13.22 -2.80 5.20
C HIS A 245 -14.76 -2.73 5.23
N GLY A 246 -15.36 -2.23 4.17
CA GLY A 246 -16.81 -2.05 4.08
C GLY A 246 -17.42 -2.41 2.73
N ALA A 247 -18.76 -2.49 2.69
CA ALA A 247 -19.51 -2.80 1.50
C ALA A 247 -19.35 -1.77 0.37
N GLY A 248 -18.85 -0.58 0.68
CA GLY A 248 -18.62 0.49 -0.29
C GLY A 248 -17.28 0.42 -1.01
N ASP A 249 -16.38 -0.53 -0.67
CA ASP A 249 -15.14 -0.73 -1.41
C ASP A 249 -15.38 -1.54 -2.68
N THR A 250 -15.99 -0.89 -3.66
CA THR A 250 -16.48 -1.48 -4.91
C THR A 250 -15.61 -1.13 -6.11
N ALA A 251 -15.61 -1.99 -7.13
CA ALA A 251 -14.80 -1.84 -8.34
C ALA A 251 -15.09 -0.56 -9.14
N ASP A 252 -16.34 -0.06 -9.13
CA ASP A 252 -16.73 1.18 -9.80
C ASP A 252 -16.14 2.44 -9.16
N ARG A 253 -15.67 2.37 -7.92
CA ARG A 253 -15.05 3.48 -7.20
C ARG A 253 -13.53 3.54 -7.35
N VAL A 254 -12.91 2.55 -7.95
CA VAL A 254 -11.47 2.55 -8.24
C VAL A 254 -11.15 3.52 -9.37
N ASN A 255 -10.18 4.39 -9.18
CA ASN A 255 -9.68 5.29 -10.22
C ASN A 255 -8.63 4.60 -11.08
N TYR A 256 -9.07 3.86 -12.07
CA TYR A 256 -8.21 3.07 -12.95
C TYR A 256 -7.21 3.89 -13.75
N THR A 257 -7.55 5.13 -14.11
CA THR A 257 -6.63 6.01 -14.84
C THR A 257 -5.43 6.37 -13.96
N ARG A 258 -5.67 6.76 -12.71
CA ARG A 258 -4.59 7.05 -11.76
C ARG A 258 -3.83 5.78 -11.40
N LEU A 259 -4.54 4.68 -11.15
CA LEU A 259 -3.90 3.39 -10.87
C LEU A 259 -2.95 2.97 -12.00
N ALA A 260 -3.32 3.17 -13.26
CA ALA A 260 -2.44 2.90 -14.40
C ALA A 260 -1.22 3.82 -14.46
N GLN A 261 -1.39 5.11 -14.16
CA GLN A 261 -0.28 6.07 -14.10
C GLN A 261 0.73 5.71 -13.00
N ASP A 262 0.24 5.35 -11.80
CA ASP A 262 1.09 4.93 -10.68
C ASP A 262 1.77 3.59 -10.99
N SER A 263 1.06 2.63 -11.58
CA SER A 263 1.65 1.37 -12.01
C SER A 263 2.77 1.57 -13.04
N GLN A 264 2.61 2.53 -13.97
CA GLN A 264 3.67 2.87 -14.92
C GLN A 264 4.91 3.49 -14.25
N LEU A 265 4.72 4.34 -13.25
CA LEU A 265 5.81 4.87 -12.42
C LEU A 265 6.51 3.75 -11.64
N ILE A 266 5.73 2.86 -11.03
CA ILE A 266 6.25 1.72 -10.27
C ILE A 266 7.01 0.75 -11.19
N ALA A 267 6.56 0.52 -12.43
CA ALA A 267 7.31 -0.27 -13.40
C ALA A 267 8.71 0.31 -13.66
N GLN A 268 8.83 1.64 -13.75
CA GLN A 268 10.13 2.30 -13.89
C GLN A 268 11.00 2.14 -12.64
N ILE A 269 10.42 2.23 -11.45
CA ILE A 269 11.13 1.99 -10.18
C ILE A 269 11.65 0.55 -10.14
N ILE A 270 10.83 -0.44 -10.51
CA ILE A 270 11.24 -1.86 -10.56
C ILE A 270 12.38 -2.07 -11.57
N GLN A 271 12.32 -1.44 -12.74
CA GLN A 271 13.41 -1.51 -13.74
C GLN A 271 14.72 -0.95 -13.21
N ASP A 272 14.67 0.18 -12.50
CA ASP A 272 15.86 0.79 -11.90
C ASP A 272 16.43 -0.09 -10.80
N ILE A 273 15.59 -0.66 -9.93
CA ILE A 273 16.01 -1.63 -8.91
C ILE A 273 16.65 -2.86 -9.56
N ALA A 274 16.03 -3.40 -10.62
CA ALA A 274 16.55 -4.56 -11.34
C ALA A 274 17.95 -4.34 -11.95
N ARG A 275 18.25 -3.10 -12.36
CA ARG A 275 19.50 -2.71 -13.01
C ARG A 275 20.57 -2.18 -12.06
N LEU A 276 20.33 -2.17 -10.76
CA LEU A 276 21.34 -1.76 -9.78
C LEU A 276 22.59 -2.65 -9.88
N GLN A 277 23.77 -2.02 -9.87
CA GLN A 277 25.05 -2.72 -9.96
C GLN A 277 25.28 -3.65 -8.77
N SER A 278 24.83 -3.23 -7.59
CA SER A 278 24.84 -4.03 -6.37
C SER A 278 23.41 -4.18 -5.84
N PRO A 279 23.04 -5.36 -5.31
CA PRO A 279 21.73 -5.53 -4.70
C PRO A 279 21.55 -4.59 -3.52
N PRO A 280 20.33 -4.07 -3.33
CA PRO A 280 19.99 -3.27 -2.16
C PRO A 280 20.33 -4.01 -0.87
N LYS A 281 20.81 -3.26 0.13
CA LYS A 281 21.13 -3.81 1.44
C LYS A 281 20.17 -3.28 2.49
N TYR A 282 19.67 -4.18 3.33
CA TYR A 282 18.84 -3.79 4.48
C TYR A 282 19.70 -3.17 5.58
N MET A 283 19.26 -2.04 6.11
CA MET A 283 19.90 -1.33 7.24
C MET A 283 19.08 -1.50 8.51
N ASP A 284 19.74 -1.78 9.65
CA ASP A 284 19.07 -1.86 10.96
C ASP A 284 18.66 -0.49 11.49
N ALA A 285 19.46 0.53 11.19
CA ALA A 285 19.17 1.91 11.53
C ALA A 285 18.56 2.62 10.32
N PRO A 286 17.28 2.97 10.34
CA PRO A 286 16.62 3.63 9.21
C PRO A 286 17.14 5.05 9.01
N ILE A 287 17.18 5.47 7.73
CA ILE A 287 17.44 6.86 7.33
C ILE A 287 16.14 7.43 6.79
N TYR A 288 15.45 8.19 7.61
CA TYR A 288 14.15 8.75 7.25
C TYR A 288 14.26 9.84 6.16
N PRO A 289 13.25 9.92 5.26
CA PRO A 289 13.23 10.93 4.21
C PRO A 289 13.27 12.35 4.78
N PRO A 290 14.13 13.25 4.30
CA PRO A 290 14.18 14.63 4.78
C PRO A 290 12.83 15.36 4.61
N ALA A 291 12.10 15.07 3.53
CA ALA A 291 10.81 15.69 3.20
C ALA A 291 9.61 15.09 3.96
N GLU A 292 9.80 14.09 4.83
CA GLU A 292 8.69 13.42 5.52
C GLU A 292 7.84 14.37 6.36
N THR A 293 8.46 15.32 7.03
CA THR A 293 7.72 16.33 7.82
C THR A 293 6.87 17.24 6.94
N ASP A 294 7.44 17.68 5.80
CA ASP A 294 6.72 18.52 4.85
C ASP A 294 5.57 17.74 4.21
N ALA A 295 5.75 16.44 3.94
CA ALA A 295 4.72 15.55 3.47
C ALA A 295 3.55 15.44 4.47
N LEU A 296 3.84 15.23 5.75
CA LEU A 296 2.81 15.19 6.80
C LEU A 296 2.10 16.53 6.96
N GLN A 297 2.82 17.65 6.94
CA GLN A 297 2.21 18.99 7.01
C GLN A 297 1.30 19.24 5.81
N HIS A 298 1.73 18.84 4.61
CA HIS A 298 0.92 18.94 3.40
C HIS A 298 -0.40 18.19 3.55
N GLU A 299 -0.36 16.92 4.01
CA GLU A 299 -1.59 16.13 4.20
C GLU A 299 -2.52 16.73 5.24
N LEU A 300 -2.00 17.24 6.35
CA LEU A 300 -2.80 17.95 7.36
C LEU A 300 -3.49 19.19 6.77
N ASP A 301 -2.80 19.95 5.92
CA ASP A 301 -3.35 21.15 5.27
C ASP A 301 -4.42 20.79 4.23
N VAL A 302 -4.19 19.74 3.44
CA VAL A 302 -5.16 19.25 2.44
C VAL A 302 -6.44 18.76 3.14
N VAL A 303 -6.29 17.93 4.18
CA VAL A 303 -7.44 17.40 4.94
C VAL A 303 -8.25 18.56 5.55
N GLU A 304 -7.62 19.53 6.20
CA GLU A 304 -8.34 20.66 6.80
C GLU A 304 -9.04 21.54 5.76
N LYS A 305 -8.41 21.72 4.61
CA LYS A 305 -8.99 22.50 3.50
C LYS A 305 -10.21 21.81 2.89
N GLU A 306 -10.14 20.50 2.69
CA GLU A 306 -11.16 19.74 1.94
C GLU A 306 -12.27 19.18 2.84
N ARG A 307 -11.94 18.75 4.07
CA ARG A 307 -12.90 18.18 5.02
C ARG A 307 -13.59 19.27 5.83
N LYS A 308 -14.67 19.82 5.26
CA LYS A 308 -15.50 20.82 5.96
C LYS A 308 -16.25 20.26 7.17
N ASP A 309 -16.46 18.97 7.18
CA ASP A 309 -17.06 18.16 8.24
C ASP A 309 -16.06 17.72 9.33
N LEU A 310 -14.81 18.21 9.30
CA LEU A 310 -13.76 17.82 10.24
C LEU A 310 -14.20 18.08 11.70
N PRO A 311 -14.21 17.04 12.57
CA PRO A 311 -14.57 17.18 13.97
C PRO A 311 -13.67 18.18 14.71
N GLN A 312 -14.24 18.89 15.69
CA GLN A 312 -13.51 19.92 16.44
C GLN A 312 -12.23 19.39 17.10
N ALA A 313 -12.27 18.16 17.63
CA ALA A 313 -11.10 17.52 18.22
C ALA A 313 -9.93 17.43 17.23
N TYR A 314 -10.21 16.99 15.98
CA TYR A 314 -9.18 16.90 14.93
C TYR A 314 -8.67 18.28 14.48
N ARG A 315 -9.53 19.31 14.42
CA ARG A 315 -9.08 20.68 14.13
C ARG A 315 -8.07 21.19 15.16
N ILE A 316 -8.34 20.93 16.45
CA ILE A 316 -7.44 21.30 17.55
C ILE A 316 -6.12 20.53 17.42
N MET A 317 -6.18 19.20 17.22
CA MET A 317 -4.98 18.37 17.03
C MET A 317 -4.14 18.81 15.83
N PHE A 318 -4.75 19.05 14.68
CA PHE A 318 -4.03 19.44 13.47
C PHE A 318 -3.36 20.81 13.63
N SER A 319 -4.01 21.74 14.31
CA SER A 319 -3.41 23.01 14.66
C SER A 319 -2.19 22.83 15.58
N ASP A 320 -2.29 21.97 16.60
CA ASP A 320 -1.20 21.63 17.51
C ASP A 320 -0.03 20.95 16.76
N PHE A 321 -0.31 19.97 15.90
CA PHE A 321 0.71 19.29 15.10
C PHE A 321 1.46 20.24 14.18
N ARG A 322 0.76 21.11 13.45
CA ARG A 322 1.41 22.09 12.55
C ARG A 322 2.34 23.04 13.29
N ALA A 323 1.96 23.48 14.47
CA ALA A 323 2.81 24.32 15.28
C ALA A 323 4.04 23.55 15.78
N ARG A 324 3.86 22.37 16.31
CA ARG A 324 4.92 21.57 16.93
C ARG A 324 5.86 20.91 15.93
N LEU A 325 5.36 20.44 14.79
CA LEU A 325 6.23 19.86 13.72
C LEU A 325 7.28 20.86 13.20
N LYS A 326 7.06 22.16 13.36
CA LYS A 326 8.04 23.18 12.99
C LYS A 326 9.11 23.42 14.05
N THR A 327 8.84 23.14 15.33
CA THR A 327 9.69 23.50 16.46
C THR A 327 10.24 22.29 17.22
N ASP A 328 9.46 21.20 17.28
CA ASP A 328 9.74 19.99 18.05
C ASP A 328 9.45 18.75 17.20
N ASN A 329 10.14 18.64 16.09
CA ASN A 329 9.91 17.62 15.05
C ASN A 329 10.42 16.22 15.48
N THR A 330 9.89 15.71 16.60
CA THR A 330 10.26 14.39 17.11
C THR A 330 9.62 13.25 16.30
N ARG A 331 10.22 12.08 16.33
CA ARG A 331 9.66 10.88 15.69
C ARG A 331 8.30 10.49 16.28
N GLU A 332 8.15 10.64 17.60
CA GLU A 332 6.86 10.40 18.29
C GLU A 332 5.77 11.31 17.76
N LEU A 333 6.04 12.63 17.66
CA LEU A 333 5.05 13.59 17.16
C LEU A 333 4.58 13.25 15.72
N ARG A 334 5.50 12.87 14.84
CA ARG A 334 5.14 12.44 13.48
C ARG A 334 4.26 11.19 13.49
N ARG A 335 4.57 10.20 14.34
CA ARG A 335 3.74 8.99 14.50
C ARG A 335 2.34 9.34 14.99
N ILE A 336 2.22 10.23 15.95
CA ILE A 336 0.92 10.67 16.49
C ILE A 336 0.12 11.44 15.43
N ALA A 337 0.75 12.32 14.66
CA ALA A 337 0.10 13.02 13.56
C ALA A 337 -0.42 12.05 12.48
N THR A 338 0.38 11.06 12.10
CA THR A 338 -0.04 9.98 11.17
C THR A 338 -1.19 9.17 11.75
N SER A 339 -1.13 8.82 13.06
CA SER A 339 -2.22 8.09 13.73
C SER A 339 -3.53 8.88 13.73
N ALA A 340 -3.47 10.21 13.87
CA ALA A 340 -4.65 11.06 13.78
C ALA A 340 -5.26 11.08 12.36
N LEU A 341 -4.42 11.16 11.33
CA LEU A 341 -4.86 11.04 9.94
C LEU A 341 -5.53 9.68 9.66
N LEU A 342 -4.93 8.59 10.11
CA LEU A 342 -5.48 7.23 9.94
C LEU A 342 -6.80 7.04 10.70
N ALA A 343 -6.90 7.55 11.93
CA ALA A 343 -8.13 7.49 12.72
C ALA A 343 -9.28 8.25 12.05
N LEU A 344 -8.97 9.40 11.44
CA LEU A 344 -9.95 10.19 10.70
C LEU A 344 -10.37 9.51 9.39
N ALA A 345 -9.43 8.84 8.71
CA ALA A 345 -9.69 8.15 7.45
C ALA A 345 -10.62 6.94 7.63
N THR A 346 -10.54 6.27 8.76
CA THR A 346 -11.29 5.05 9.07
C THR A 346 -12.03 5.16 10.41
N PRO A 347 -13.12 5.92 10.50
CA PRO A 347 -13.82 6.17 11.76
C PRO A 347 -14.23 4.91 12.53
N ARG A 348 -14.57 3.82 11.80
CA ARG A 348 -14.92 2.51 12.42
C ARG A 348 -13.75 1.85 13.14
N LEU A 349 -12.51 2.13 12.73
CA LEU A 349 -11.29 1.62 13.36
C LEU A 349 -10.62 2.67 14.25
N SER A 350 -11.22 3.84 14.38
CA SER A 350 -10.64 4.96 15.13
C SER A 350 -10.46 4.65 16.62
N GLY A 351 -11.33 3.83 17.21
CA GLY A 351 -11.27 3.43 18.61
C GLY A 351 -9.90 2.91 19.03
N PHE A 352 -9.32 2.01 18.23
CA PHE A 352 -7.97 1.49 18.48
C PHE A 352 -6.90 2.61 18.44
N MET A 353 -6.88 3.44 17.38
CA MET A 353 -5.88 4.50 17.23
C MET A 353 -6.01 5.55 18.35
N VAL A 354 -7.23 5.86 18.74
CA VAL A 354 -7.52 6.81 19.82
C VAL A 354 -7.12 6.22 21.17
N SER A 355 -7.50 4.99 21.47
CA SER A 355 -7.27 4.38 22.80
C SER A 355 -5.80 4.05 23.07
N PHE A 356 -5.03 3.67 22.02
CA PHE A 356 -3.64 3.22 22.17
C PHE A 356 -2.60 4.28 21.83
N PHE A 357 -2.93 5.27 21.02
CA PHE A 357 -1.95 6.25 20.56
C PHE A 357 -2.33 7.70 20.93
N LEU A 358 -3.46 8.19 20.41
CA LEU A 358 -3.80 9.61 20.50
C LEU A 358 -4.15 10.04 21.92
N GLY A 359 -5.09 9.36 22.57
CA GLY A 359 -5.53 9.68 23.93
C GLY A 359 -4.37 9.64 24.93
N PRO A 360 -3.64 8.49 25.05
CA PRO A 360 -2.50 8.39 25.96
C PRO A 360 -1.38 9.40 25.70
N TYR A 361 -1.17 9.78 24.44
CA TYR A 361 -0.20 10.83 24.10
C TYR A 361 -0.60 12.17 24.74
N TYR A 362 -1.83 12.64 24.51
CA TYR A 362 -2.28 13.92 25.06
C TYR A 362 -2.47 13.89 26.57
N GLU A 363 -2.75 12.73 27.18
CA GLU A 363 -2.74 12.55 28.63
C GLU A 363 -1.33 12.79 29.20
N ARG A 364 -0.29 12.22 28.60
CA ARG A 364 1.13 12.43 29.02
C ARG A 364 1.59 13.88 28.83
N GLU A 365 1.10 14.54 27.78
CA GLU A 365 1.36 15.97 27.53
C GLU A 365 0.56 16.91 28.47
N ASN A 366 -0.20 16.35 29.41
CA ASN A 366 -1.11 17.08 30.32
C ASN A 366 -2.17 17.93 29.58
N ARG A 367 -2.49 17.56 28.34
CA ARG A 367 -3.52 18.20 27.50
C ARG A 367 -4.85 17.44 27.64
N ARG A 368 -5.38 17.47 28.89
CA ARG A 368 -6.61 16.75 29.29
C ARG A 368 -7.84 17.14 28.44
N ASP A 369 -7.90 18.39 28.04
CA ASP A 369 -8.94 18.95 27.17
C ASP A 369 -8.97 18.29 25.80
N ILE A 370 -7.81 18.12 25.17
CA ILE A 370 -7.69 17.45 23.88
C ILE A 370 -7.93 15.94 24.02
N ALA A 371 -7.34 15.30 25.03
CA ALA A 371 -7.54 13.87 25.28
C ALA A 371 -9.02 13.52 25.45
N ALA A 372 -9.77 14.31 26.26
CA ALA A 372 -11.20 14.11 26.45
C ALA A 372 -11.98 14.26 25.14
N ALA A 373 -11.69 15.32 24.36
CA ALA A 373 -12.37 15.57 23.09
C ALA A 373 -12.12 14.43 22.04
N ILE A 374 -10.93 13.83 22.04
CA ILE A 374 -10.58 12.73 21.17
C ILE A 374 -11.34 11.46 21.57
N TYR A 375 -11.40 11.13 22.85
CA TYR A 375 -12.18 9.99 23.36
C TYR A 375 -13.68 10.14 23.09
N GLU A 376 -14.22 11.36 23.18
CA GLU A 376 -15.62 11.65 22.83
C GLU A 376 -15.90 11.44 21.34
N GLU A 377 -14.93 11.78 20.47
CA GLU A 377 -15.08 11.50 19.04
C GLU A 377 -15.07 10.01 18.75
N ALA A 378 -14.17 9.24 19.36
CA ALA A 378 -14.12 7.78 19.22
C ALA A 378 -15.39 7.11 19.72
N LEU A 379 -15.96 7.59 20.82
CA LEU A 379 -17.19 7.06 21.43
C LEU A 379 -18.40 7.08 20.47
N LYS A 380 -18.43 7.98 19.49
CA LYS A 380 -19.51 8.06 18.48
C LYS A 380 -19.55 6.84 17.57
N TRP A 381 -18.41 6.19 17.35
CA TRP A 381 -18.24 5.09 16.41
C TRP A 381 -18.08 3.73 17.10
N GLU A 382 -17.81 3.73 18.41
CA GLU A 382 -17.62 2.51 19.18
C GLU A 382 -18.95 1.78 19.41
N THR A 383 -19.00 0.51 19.04
CA THR A 383 -20.20 -0.34 19.15
C THR A 383 -20.10 -1.37 20.28
N GLU A 384 -18.87 -1.73 20.70
CA GLU A 384 -18.66 -2.69 21.76
C GLU A 384 -18.93 -2.10 23.14
N ALA A 385 -19.84 -2.71 23.91
CA ALA A 385 -20.30 -2.15 25.17
C ALA A 385 -19.19 -2.00 26.23
N SER A 386 -18.21 -2.90 26.23
CA SER A 386 -17.06 -2.86 27.14
C SER A 386 -16.13 -1.68 26.80
N GLU A 387 -15.85 -1.49 25.51
CA GLU A 387 -14.99 -0.41 25.04
C GLU A 387 -15.66 0.95 25.21
N ARG A 388 -16.96 1.04 24.93
CA ARG A 388 -17.75 2.25 25.21
C ARG A 388 -17.63 2.67 26.67
N ARG A 389 -17.81 1.75 27.61
CA ARG A 389 -17.70 2.02 29.05
C ARG A 389 -16.30 2.50 29.41
N ALA A 390 -15.25 1.87 28.88
CA ALA A 390 -13.88 2.26 29.13
C ALA A 390 -13.60 3.69 28.64
N LEU A 391 -14.11 4.09 27.46
CA LEU A 391 -14.01 5.44 26.95
C LEU A 391 -14.76 6.45 27.82
N GLU A 392 -15.99 6.12 28.26
CA GLU A 392 -16.80 6.97 29.13
C GLU A 392 -16.12 7.22 30.49
N GLU A 393 -15.52 6.19 31.10
CA GLU A 393 -14.76 6.29 32.35
C GLU A 393 -13.52 7.20 32.18
N LYS A 394 -12.78 7.06 31.07
CA LYS A 394 -11.64 7.93 30.74
C LYS A 394 -12.07 9.39 30.57
N ILE A 395 -13.13 9.63 29.82
CA ILE A 395 -13.67 11.00 29.61
C ILE A 395 -14.05 11.62 30.96
N GLN A 396 -14.77 10.88 31.82
CA GLN A 396 -15.16 11.36 33.14
C GLN A 396 -13.93 11.69 34.01
N ALA A 397 -12.94 10.81 34.05
CA ALA A 397 -11.70 11.03 34.79
C ALA A 397 -10.96 12.29 34.31
N LEU A 398 -10.89 12.52 33.01
CA LEU A 398 -10.22 13.68 32.40
C LEU A 398 -10.96 14.99 32.65
N ARG A 399 -12.29 14.98 32.75
CA ARG A 399 -13.12 16.16 33.02
C ARG A 399 -13.23 16.53 34.49
N THR A 400 -12.95 15.58 35.40
CA THR A 400 -12.94 15.84 36.83
C THR A 400 -11.76 16.76 37.19
N PRO A 401 -11.97 17.89 37.85
CA PRO A 401 -10.88 18.73 38.27
C PRO A 401 -9.92 17.95 39.19
N THR A 402 -8.64 17.97 38.90
CA THR A 402 -7.65 17.48 39.87
C THR A 402 -7.69 18.40 41.09
N ALA A 403 -8.05 17.82 42.24
CA ALA A 403 -7.92 18.54 43.50
C ALA A 403 -6.47 19.05 43.60
N LYS A 404 -6.33 20.39 43.74
CA LYS A 404 -5.02 21.05 43.88
C LYS A 404 -4.42 20.70 45.24
#